data_8ab907536da5d306f6c4f4fdeb6f19e2
#
_entry.id   8ab907536da5d306f6c4f4fdeb6f19e2
#
_cell.length_a   1.000
_cell.length_b   1.000
_cell.length_c   1.000
_cell.angle_alpha   90.00
_cell.angle_beta   90.00
_cell.angle_gamma   90.00
#
_symmetry.space_group_name_H-M   'P 1'
#
loop_
_entity.id
_entity.type
_entity.pdbx_description
1 polymer ?
#
loop_
_entity_poly.entity_id
_entity_poly.type
_entity_poly.pdbx_seq_one_letter_code
_entity_poly.pdbx_strand_id
1 'polypeptide(L)'
;KKNGLMPNIFTESDVCELGVTFMSSGRKFSYDFKYDAEKEEYIYESFSEIFKDQYNNEKEVCWLKKDTISEIYECIDEAVQTMISVVSKNNLLCYVVDTSKFEHINEMKQILVGFAEKIDIINMNNIPMQHTIELMKNKNQLQQKVVEFIKNADLYMDNFEYVDMDKIQLKTGEDDEKPDEKVLDIPENIMDQIRLVSTYKGVHVPSMIFDSTGTKKIAAIASYVIEALEQGRILVVDELDSSIHFKLTRAIVAM
;
A
#
# COMPACT_ATOMS: atom_id res chain seq x y z
N LYS A 1 12.95 7.02 -17.04
CA LYS A 1 11.64 7.33 -16.42
C LYS A 1 11.90 8.48 -15.48
N LYS A 2 11.19 9.63 -15.67
CA LYS A 2 11.25 10.71 -14.68
C LYS A 2 10.74 10.17 -13.35
N ASN A 3 11.51 10.37 -12.29
CA ASN A 3 11.00 10.15 -10.94
C ASN A 3 9.83 11.09 -10.76
N GLY A 4 8.68 10.59 -10.34
CA GLY A 4 7.44 11.39 -10.22
C GLY A 4 7.43 12.40 -9.07
N LEU A 5 8.60 12.68 -8.45
CA LEU A 5 8.72 13.69 -7.41
C LEU A 5 8.71 15.08 -8.04
N MET A 6 7.69 15.85 -7.71
CA MET A 6 7.55 17.23 -8.14
C MET A 6 7.56 18.15 -6.91
N PRO A 7 8.33 19.25 -6.95
CA PRO A 7 8.28 20.25 -5.88
C PRO A 7 6.90 20.92 -5.84
N ASN A 8 6.58 21.49 -4.69
CA ASN A 8 5.37 22.28 -4.56
C ASN A 8 5.49 23.54 -5.42
N ILE A 9 4.59 23.70 -6.40
CA ILE A 9 4.58 24.83 -7.35
C ILE A 9 4.39 26.20 -6.69
N PHE A 10 4.00 26.24 -5.40
CA PHE A 10 3.82 27.46 -4.62
C PHE A 10 5.07 27.81 -3.79
N THR A 11 6.13 27.00 -3.83
CA THR A 11 7.41 27.29 -3.19
C THR A 11 8.44 27.66 -4.25
N GLU A 12 9.40 28.51 -3.88
CA GLU A 12 10.52 28.87 -4.75
C GLU A 12 11.63 27.79 -4.80
N SER A 13 11.37 26.62 -4.20
CA SER A 13 12.33 25.54 -4.09
C SER A 13 11.99 24.39 -5.03
N ASP A 14 12.98 23.96 -5.82
CA ASP A 14 12.91 22.74 -6.64
C ASP A 14 13.29 21.48 -5.86
N VAL A 15 13.53 21.60 -4.56
CA VAL A 15 13.91 20.49 -3.70
C VAL A 15 12.70 19.89 -2.99
N CYS A 16 12.48 18.59 -3.21
CA CYS A 16 11.55 17.76 -2.45
C CYS A 16 12.28 17.13 -1.26
N GLU A 17 11.77 17.32 -0.06
CA GLU A 17 12.28 16.68 1.15
C GLU A 17 11.28 15.65 1.65
N LEU A 18 11.75 14.44 1.92
CA LEU A 18 10.97 13.34 2.47
C LEU A 18 11.76 12.68 3.59
N GLY A 19 11.07 12.41 4.70
CA GLY A 19 11.65 11.74 5.84
C GLY A 19 10.63 10.89 6.56
N VAL A 20 11.09 9.82 7.18
CA VAL A 20 10.27 8.94 7.99
C VAL A 20 11.04 8.42 9.19
N THR A 21 10.37 8.41 10.34
CA THR A 21 10.87 7.72 11.55
C THR A 21 9.94 6.54 11.83
N PHE A 22 10.51 5.35 11.99
CA PHE A 22 9.74 4.13 12.12
C PHE A 22 10.40 3.11 13.05
N MET A 23 9.62 2.09 13.43
CA MET A 23 10.10 0.97 14.23
C MET A 23 10.28 -0.27 13.36
N SER A 24 11.41 -0.95 13.51
CA SER A 24 11.66 -2.27 12.92
C SER A 24 12.35 -3.16 13.94
N SER A 25 11.78 -4.35 14.20
CA SER A 25 12.31 -5.34 15.16
C SER A 25 12.63 -4.75 16.55
N GLY A 26 11.78 -3.83 17.04
CA GLY A 26 11.95 -3.17 18.34
C GLY A 26 12.98 -2.04 18.38
N ARG A 27 13.63 -1.73 17.28
CA ARG A 27 14.58 -0.62 17.11
C ARG A 27 13.92 0.54 16.36
N LYS A 28 14.32 1.78 16.67
CA LYS A 28 13.79 3.01 16.06
C LYS A 28 14.78 3.53 15.04
N PHE A 29 14.33 3.81 13.83
CA PHE A 29 15.14 4.31 12.73
C PHE A 29 14.57 5.59 12.15
N SER A 30 15.45 6.44 11.60
CA SER A 30 15.09 7.58 10.75
C SER A 30 15.73 7.40 9.38
N TYR A 31 14.94 7.67 8.34
CA TYR A 31 15.42 7.69 6.95
C TYR A 31 14.92 8.95 6.28
N ASP A 32 15.85 9.73 5.75
CA ASP A 32 15.57 11.02 5.16
C ASP A 32 16.29 11.17 3.82
N PHE A 33 15.65 11.80 2.84
CA PHE A 33 16.31 12.18 1.60
C PHE A 33 15.77 13.49 1.02
N LYS A 34 16.61 14.14 0.20
CA LYS A 34 16.26 15.32 -0.57
C LYS A 34 16.56 15.09 -2.04
N TYR A 35 15.59 15.45 -2.87
CA TYR A 35 15.66 15.33 -4.32
C TYR A 35 15.52 16.69 -4.97
N ASP A 36 16.51 17.08 -5.76
CA ASP A 36 16.52 18.28 -6.59
C ASP A 36 15.82 17.92 -7.93
N ALA A 37 14.61 18.44 -8.14
CA ALA A 37 13.80 18.09 -9.30
C ALA A 37 14.27 18.79 -10.59
N GLU A 38 14.97 19.93 -10.49
CA GLU A 38 15.57 20.61 -11.63
C GLU A 38 16.77 19.81 -12.16
N LYS A 39 17.64 19.34 -11.27
CA LYS A 39 18.83 18.55 -11.63
C LYS A 39 18.58 17.06 -11.80
N GLU A 40 17.40 16.59 -11.38
CA GLU A 40 17.05 15.16 -11.31
C GLU A 40 18.05 14.36 -10.44
N GLU A 41 18.52 14.94 -9.32
CA GLU A 41 19.55 14.37 -8.44
C GLU A 41 19.07 14.22 -6.98
N TYR A 42 19.48 13.14 -6.31
CA TYR A 42 19.38 12.99 -4.86
C TYR A 42 20.58 13.71 -4.22
N ILE A 43 20.31 14.87 -3.64
CA ILE A 43 21.31 15.75 -3.04
C ILE A 43 21.62 15.43 -1.58
N TYR A 44 20.71 14.72 -0.91
CA TYR A 44 20.85 14.28 0.47
C TYR A 44 20.22 12.92 0.66
N GLU A 45 20.83 12.05 1.45
CA GLU A 45 20.30 10.78 1.92
C GLU A 45 20.93 10.47 3.28
N SER A 46 20.12 10.12 4.29
CA SER A 46 20.62 9.68 5.59
C SER A 46 19.77 8.55 6.15
N PHE A 47 20.44 7.63 6.84
CA PHE A 47 19.83 6.58 7.62
C PHE A 47 20.49 6.51 8.99
N SER A 48 19.68 6.56 10.03
CA SER A 48 20.16 6.58 11.41
C SER A 48 19.34 5.66 12.30
N GLU A 49 19.98 5.10 13.32
CA GLU A 49 19.32 4.42 14.42
C GLU A 49 19.18 5.35 15.62
N ILE A 50 17.99 5.42 16.19
CA ILE A 50 17.66 6.22 17.36
C ILE A 50 17.43 5.30 18.55
N PHE A 51 18.18 5.48 19.63
CA PHE A 51 18.06 4.69 20.85
C PHE A 51 18.09 5.57 22.10
N LYS A 52 17.72 5.01 23.24
CA LYS A 52 17.80 5.71 24.51
C LYS A 52 19.04 5.24 25.27
N ASP A 53 19.82 6.19 25.76
CA ASP A 53 20.94 5.91 26.63
C ASP A 53 20.50 5.49 28.05
N GLN A 54 21.46 5.15 28.91
CA GLN A 54 21.20 4.75 30.30
C GLN A 54 20.49 5.83 31.16
N TYR A 55 20.46 7.07 30.68
CA TYR A 55 19.78 8.20 31.32
C TYR A 55 18.45 8.54 30.65
N ASN A 56 17.95 7.68 29.76
CA ASN A 56 16.72 7.85 28.98
C ASN A 56 16.74 9.04 27.98
N ASN A 57 17.92 9.55 27.63
CA ASN A 57 18.08 10.54 26.58
C ASN A 57 18.12 9.87 25.21
N GLU A 58 17.43 10.43 24.21
CA GLU A 58 17.54 9.96 22.83
C GLU A 58 18.93 10.26 22.27
N LYS A 59 19.54 9.25 21.69
CA LYS A 59 20.81 9.28 20.98
C LYS A 59 20.59 8.76 19.57
N GLU A 60 21.39 9.26 18.65
CA GLU A 60 21.35 8.89 17.26
C GLU A 60 22.71 8.38 16.81
N VAL A 61 22.73 7.26 16.11
CA VAL A 61 23.90 6.73 15.41
C VAL A 61 23.62 6.78 13.92
N CYS A 62 24.40 7.54 13.20
CA CYS A 62 24.36 7.63 11.75
C CYS A 62 24.97 6.36 11.13
N TRP A 63 24.18 5.64 10.33
CA TRP A 63 24.66 4.48 9.57
C TRP A 63 25.11 4.88 8.18
N LEU A 64 24.42 5.86 7.58
CA LEU A 64 24.70 6.37 6.26
C LEU A 64 24.31 7.83 6.19
N LYS A 65 25.19 8.67 5.62
CA LYS A 65 24.88 10.05 5.27
C LYS A 65 25.62 10.46 4.01
N LYS A 66 24.86 10.99 3.07
CA LYS A 66 25.34 11.62 1.84
C LYS A 66 24.72 13.01 1.75
N ASP A 67 25.54 14.04 1.82
CA ASP A 67 25.14 15.42 1.56
C ASP A 67 26.07 15.98 0.49
N THR A 68 25.54 16.12 -0.72
CA THR A 68 26.33 16.57 -1.87
C THR A 68 26.53 18.08 -1.92
N ILE A 69 25.75 18.84 -1.15
CA ILE A 69 25.87 20.29 -1.06
C ILE A 69 26.99 20.66 -0.08
N SER A 70 26.99 20.00 1.07
CA SER A 70 28.02 20.23 2.12
C SER A 70 29.24 19.33 1.95
N GLU A 71 29.26 18.46 0.95
CA GLU A 71 30.32 17.48 0.69
C GLU A 71 30.60 16.55 1.90
N ILE A 72 29.54 16.21 2.66
CA ILE A 72 29.63 15.32 3.82
C ILE A 72 29.23 13.90 3.38
N TYR A 73 30.14 12.95 3.61
CA TYR A 73 29.95 11.54 3.29
C TYR A 73 30.38 10.70 4.48
N GLU A 74 29.41 10.11 5.17
CA GLU A 74 29.63 9.29 6.37
C GLU A 74 29.00 7.92 6.18
N CYS A 75 29.65 6.88 6.63
CA CYS A 75 29.13 5.53 6.66
C CYS A 75 29.72 4.75 7.83
N ILE A 76 28.88 3.99 8.53
CA ILE A 76 29.31 3.11 9.62
C ILE A 76 30.28 2.02 9.11
N ASP A 77 30.12 1.59 7.85
CA ASP A 77 31.05 0.71 7.15
C ASP A 77 32.13 1.56 6.45
N GLU A 78 33.30 1.72 7.06
CA GLU A 78 34.40 2.58 6.55
C GLU A 78 34.76 2.30 5.09
N ALA A 79 34.72 1.04 4.66
CA ALA A 79 35.03 0.68 3.28
C ALA A 79 34.01 1.24 2.26
N VAL A 80 32.77 1.51 2.69
CA VAL A 80 31.71 2.11 1.85
C VAL A 80 31.87 3.62 1.79
N GLN A 81 32.39 4.26 2.84
CA GLN A 81 32.53 5.71 2.91
C GLN A 81 33.30 6.30 1.72
N THR A 82 34.36 5.66 1.28
CA THR A 82 35.15 6.11 0.11
C THR A 82 34.40 5.94 -1.21
N MET A 83 33.42 5.03 -1.26
CA MET A 83 32.62 4.76 -2.46
C MET A 83 31.42 5.70 -2.59
N ILE A 84 30.89 6.22 -1.49
CA ILE A 84 29.67 7.04 -1.46
C ILE A 84 29.83 8.30 -2.33
N SER A 85 30.98 8.95 -2.31
CA SER A 85 31.26 10.18 -3.07
C SER A 85 31.26 9.95 -4.59
N VAL A 86 31.48 8.71 -5.04
CA VAL A 86 31.58 8.33 -6.47
C VAL A 86 30.27 7.75 -7.01
N VAL A 87 29.32 7.42 -6.11
CA VAL A 87 28.03 6.86 -6.53
C VAL A 87 27.19 7.94 -7.25
N SER A 88 26.56 7.54 -8.34
CA SER A 88 25.68 8.40 -9.12
C SER A 88 24.65 9.12 -8.24
N LYS A 89 24.51 10.43 -8.45
CA LYS A 89 23.52 11.26 -7.76
C LYS A 89 22.07 10.97 -8.18
N ASN A 90 21.86 10.20 -9.23
CA ASN A 90 20.53 9.92 -9.77
C ASN A 90 19.81 8.78 -9.04
N ASN A 91 20.50 8.13 -8.10
CA ASN A 91 19.93 7.00 -7.34
C ASN A 91 20.21 7.14 -5.84
N LEU A 92 19.31 6.60 -5.03
CA LEU A 92 19.54 6.42 -3.60
C LEU A 92 20.61 5.35 -3.38
N LEU A 93 21.47 5.55 -2.39
CA LEU A 93 22.60 4.66 -2.09
C LEU A 93 22.13 3.25 -1.72
N CYS A 94 21.02 3.14 -1.00
CA CYS A 94 20.43 1.85 -0.63
C CYS A 94 20.10 0.93 -1.82
N TYR A 95 19.96 1.48 -3.04
CA TYR A 95 19.70 0.70 -4.25
C TYR A 95 20.93 0.41 -5.10
N VAL A 96 21.98 1.20 -4.98
CA VAL A 96 23.14 1.19 -5.92
C VAL A 96 24.30 0.36 -5.40
N VAL A 97 24.50 0.31 -4.09
CA VAL A 97 25.62 -0.42 -3.50
C VAL A 97 25.33 -1.93 -3.47
N ASP A 98 26.27 -2.75 -3.98
CA ASP A 98 26.23 -4.20 -3.70
C ASP A 98 26.47 -4.42 -2.21
N THR A 99 25.38 -4.63 -1.50
CA THR A 99 25.34 -4.66 -0.05
C THR A 99 25.80 -5.99 0.53
N SER A 100 25.99 -7.03 -0.29
CA SER A 100 26.28 -8.40 0.18
C SER A 100 27.58 -8.52 0.98
N LYS A 101 28.51 -7.56 0.83
CA LYS A 101 29.83 -7.53 1.49
C LYS A 101 29.91 -6.62 2.71
N PHE A 102 28.87 -5.83 2.98
CA PHE A 102 28.86 -4.81 4.01
C PHE A 102 27.69 -5.05 4.97
N GLU A 103 28.01 -5.45 6.19
CA GLU A 103 27.01 -5.95 7.14
C GLU A 103 25.94 -4.91 7.47
N HIS A 104 26.35 -3.69 7.87
CA HIS A 104 25.41 -2.66 8.27
C HIS A 104 24.59 -2.12 7.09
N ILE A 105 25.21 -1.92 5.93
CA ILE A 105 24.49 -1.46 4.74
C ILE A 105 23.52 -2.52 4.23
N ASN A 106 23.87 -3.79 4.34
CA ASN A 106 22.97 -4.88 4.02
C ASN A 106 21.77 -4.94 4.99
N GLU A 107 22.03 -4.79 6.29
CA GLU A 107 21.00 -4.68 7.32
C GLU A 107 20.09 -3.46 7.07
N MET A 108 20.66 -2.28 6.81
CA MET A 108 19.91 -1.07 6.44
C MET A 108 18.97 -1.33 5.26
N LYS A 109 19.45 -1.96 4.20
CA LYS A 109 18.65 -2.29 3.02
C LYS A 109 17.48 -3.22 3.38
N GLN A 110 17.73 -4.26 4.18
CA GLN A 110 16.69 -5.18 4.63
C GLN A 110 15.63 -4.46 5.49
N ILE A 111 16.04 -3.56 6.37
CA ILE A 111 15.14 -2.75 7.20
C ILE A 111 14.27 -1.84 6.32
N LEU A 112 14.86 -1.15 5.35
CA LEU A 112 14.13 -0.24 4.44
C LEU A 112 13.17 -1.01 3.53
N VAL A 113 13.61 -2.12 2.94
CA VAL A 113 12.74 -2.98 2.12
C VAL A 113 11.59 -3.54 2.96
N GLY A 114 11.88 -4.10 4.12
CA GLY A 114 10.84 -4.66 5.00
C GLY A 114 9.88 -3.59 5.55
N PHE A 115 10.31 -2.33 5.67
CA PHE A 115 9.43 -1.22 5.98
C PHE A 115 8.55 -0.85 4.77
N ALA A 116 9.15 -0.71 3.57
CA ALA A 116 8.44 -0.37 2.35
C ALA A 116 7.38 -1.41 1.96
N GLU A 117 7.65 -2.69 2.16
CA GLU A 117 6.72 -3.80 1.92
C GLU A 117 5.47 -3.77 2.83
N LYS A 118 5.54 -3.03 3.94
CA LYS A 118 4.39 -2.86 4.84
C LYS A 118 3.51 -1.66 4.48
N ILE A 119 3.88 -0.87 3.48
CA ILE A 119 3.15 0.34 3.10
C ILE A 119 2.25 0.04 1.90
N ASP A 120 0.95 0.25 2.08
CA ASP A 120 -0.03 0.27 1.00
C ASP A 120 -0.44 1.73 0.72
N ILE A 121 -0.27 2.16 -0.52
CA ILE A 121 -0.64 3.51 -0.96
C ILE A 121 -1.79 3.37 -1.94
N ILE A 122 -2.94 3.92 -1.59
CA ILE A 122 -4.15 3.87 -2.41
C ILE A 122 -4.77 5.25 -2.60
N ASN A 123 -5.40 5.44 -3.77
CA ASN A 123 -6.23 6.60 -4.05
C ASN A 123 -7.69 6.16 -4.17
N MET A 124 -8.59 6.74 -3.37
CA MET A 124 -10.00 6.35 -3.31
C MET A 124 -10.77 6.60 -4.60
N ASN A 125 -10.31 7.49 -5.48
CA ASN A 125 -10.97 7.68 -6.78
C ASN A 125 -10.72 6.53 -7.73
N ASN A 126 -9.64 5.79 -7.55
CA ASN A 126 -9.23 4.70 -8.44
C ASN A 126 -8.76 3.47 -7.67
N ILE A 127 -9.44 3.14 -6.58
CA ILE A 127 -9.10 1.97 -5.77
C ILE A 127 -9.48 0.67 -6.51
N PRO A 128 -8.54 -0.25 -6.73
CA PRO A 128 -8.82 -1.50 -7.41
C PRO A 128 -9.56 -2.47 -6.49
N MET A 129 -10.63 -3.10 -7.01
CA MET A 129 -11.36 -4.17 -6.31
C MET A 129 -10.56 -5.49 -6.26
N GLN A 130 -9.51 -5.60 -7.05
CA GLN A 130 -8.77 -6.84 -7.26
C GLN A 130 -8.26 -7.46 -5.95
N HIS A 131 -7.76 -6.64 -5.05
CA HIS A 131 -7.24 -7.11 -3.76
C HIS A 131 -8.35 -7.76 -2.89
N THR A 132 -9.53 -7.14 -2.84
CA THR A 132 -10.69 -7.72 -2.15
C THR A 132 -11.17 -9.00 -2.84
N ILE A 133 -11.19 -9.04 -4.18
CA ILE A 133 -11.54 -10.25 -4.94
C ILE A 133 -10.61 -11.41 -4.57
N GLU A 134 -9.30 -11.20 -4.58
CA GLU A 134 -8.31 -12.23 -4.26
C GLU A 134 -8.46 -12.74 -2.82
N LEU A 135 -8.68 -11.83 -1.87
CA LEU A 135 -8.93 -12.19 -0.48
C LEU A 135 -10.20 -13.05 -0.33
N MET A 136 -11.28 -12.67 -1.02
CA MET A 136 -12.56 -13.38 -0.97
C MET A 136 -12.48 -14.72 -1.71
N LYS A 137 -11.81 -14.79 -2.87
CA LYS A 137 -11.61 -16.00 -3.69
C LYS A 137 -10.80 -17.07 -2.95
N ASN A 138 -9.72 -16.66 -2.30
CA ASN A 138 -8.80 -17.55 -1.60
C ASN A 138 -9.27 -17.99 -0.21
N LYS A 139 -10.48 -17.57 0.21
CA LYS A 139 -11.03 -17.88 1.54
C LYS A 139 -10.04 -17.59 2.66
N ASN A 140 -9.39 -16.44 2.58
CA ASN A 140 -8.44 -15.96 3.56
C ASN A 140 -9.10 -15.88 4.96
N GLN A 141 -8.31 -16.07 6.02
CA GLN A 141 -8.78 -15.95 7.41
C GLN A 141 -9.41 -14.57 7.71
N LEU A 142 -9.03 -13.54 6.96
CA LEU A 142 -9.55 -12.18 7.09
C LEU A 142 -10.90 -11.97 6.38
N GLN A 143 -11.33 -12.92 5.53
CA GLN A 143 -12.59 -12.81 4.75
C GLN A 143 -13.77 -12.42 5.64
N GLN A 144 -13.92 -13.09 6.77
CA GLN A 144 -15.06 -12.86 7.66
C GLN A 144 -15.07 -11.44 8.24
N LYS A 145 -13.89 -10.91 8.59
CA LYS A 145 -13.71 -9.54 9.08
C LYS A 145 -13.99 -8.50 7.99
N VAL A 146 -13.57 -8.78 6.75
CA VAL A 146 -13.85 -7.93 5.59
C VAL A 146 -15.35 -7.87 5.32
N VAL A 147 -16.05 -9.02 5.32
CA VAL A 147 -17.51 -9.07 5.15
C VAL A 147 -18.22 -8.31 6.27
N GLU A 148 -17.81 -8.49 7.51
CA GLU A 148 -18.38 -7.77 8.66
C GLU A 148 -18.15 -6.25 8.55
N PHE A 149 -16.96 -5.83 8.15
CA PHE A 149 -16.66 -4.42 7.90
C PHE A 149 -17.60 -3.82 6.83
N ILE A 150 -17.77 -4.49 5.69
CA ILE A 150 -18.63 -4.03 4.60
C ILE A 150 -20.09 -3.94 5.06
N LYS A 151 -20.60 -4.96 5.75
CA LYS A 151 -21.97 -4.97 6.29
C LYS A 151 -22.22 -3.85 7.31
N ASN A 152 -21.26 -3.58 8.17
CA ASN A 152 -21.37 -2.49 9.14
C ASN A 152 -21.32 -1.11 8.48
N ALA A 153 -20.68 -1.00 7.33
CA ALA A 153 -20.58 0.23 6.55
C ALA A 153 -21.81 0.48 5.67
N ASP A 154 -22.45 -0.59 5.17
CA ASP A 154 -23.71 -0.54 4.40
C ASP A 154 -24.83 -1.22 5.20
N LEU A 155 -25.63 -0.41 5.89
CA LEU A 155 -26.68 -0.86 6.80
C LEU A 155 -27.79 -1.72 6.17
N TYR A 156 -27.85 -1.77 4.85
CA TYR A 156 -28.88 -2.54 4.11
C TYR A 156 -28.34 -3.84 3.54
N MET A 157 -27.04 -4.08 3.61
CA MET A 157 -26.41 -5.28 3.09
C MET A 157 -26.46 -6.43 4.11
N ASP A 158 -27.08 -7.54 3.72
CA ASP A 158 -27.17 -8.74 4.56
C ASP A 158 -25.89 -9.59 4.45
N ASN A 159 -25.29 -9.68 3.26
CA ASN A 159 -24.10 -10.47 3.00
C ASN A 159 -23.29 -9.94 1.81
N PHE A 160 -22.00 -10.24 1.81
CA PHE A 160 -21.06 -9.98 0.71
C PHE A 160 -20.17 -11.22 0.52
N GLU A 161 -20.17 -11.81 -0.66
CA GLU A 161 -19.45 -13.05 -0.90
C GLU A 161 -18.89 -13.17 -2.31
N TYR A 162 -17.89 -14.03 -2.48
CA TYR A 162 -17.41 -14.48 -3.78
C TYR A 162 -18.04 -15.84 -4.09
N VAL A 163 -18.80 -15.90 -5.18
CA VAL A 163 -19.55 -17.09 -5.58
C VAL A 163 -18.85 -17.77 -6.75
N ASP A 164 -18.54 -19.06 -6.59
CA ASP A 164 -18.02 -19.88 -7.67
C ASP A 164 -19.14 -20.24 -8.64
N MET A 165 -19.03 -19.78 -9.89
CA MET A 165 -20.10 -19.95 -10.90
C MET A 165 -20.41 -21.42 -11.19
N ASP A 166 -19.48 -22.32 -10.95
CA ASP A 166 -19.70 -23.77 -11.11
C ASP A 166 -20.79 -24.32 -10.15
N LYS A 167 -21.16 -23.54 -9.13
CA LYS A 167 -22.22 -23.85 -8.16
C LYS A 167 -23.54 -23.13 -8.43
N ILE A 168 -23.57 -22.18 -9.35
CA ILE A 168 -24.80 -21.49 -9.75
C ILE A 168 -25.46 -22.33 -10.86
N GLN A 169 -26.26 -23.29 -10.50
CA GLN A 169 -27.28 -23.81 -11.43
C GLN A 169 -28.25 -22.65 -11.68
N LEU A 170 -28.13 -21.98 -12.81
CA LEU A 170 -29.16 -21.10 -13.32
C LEU A 170 -30.41 -21.99 -13.44
N LYS A 171 -31.38 -21.84 -12.54
CA LYS A 171 -32.74 -22.34 -12.75
C LYS A 171 -33.33 -21.50 -13.89
N THR A 172 -32.93 -21.83 -15.12
CA THR A 172 -33.68 -21.43 -16.29
C THR A 172 -35.01 -22.17 -16.19
N GLY A 173 -36.12 -21.40 -16.26
CA GLY A 173 -37.45 -21.96 -16.24
C GLY A 173 -37.61 -23.07 -17.30
N GLU A 174 -38.45 -24.00 -16.97
CA GLU A 174 -38.86 -25.10 -17.83
C GLU A 174 -39.29 -24.56 -19.20
N ASP A 175 -38.41 -24.62 -20.19
CA ASP A 175 -38.79 -24.73 -21.61
C ASP A 175 -37.57 -25.27 -22.37
N ASP A 176 -37.79 -26.46 -22.96
CA ASP A 176 -36.84 -27.24 -23.71
C ASP A 176 -36.40 -26.56 -25.03
N GLU A 177 -35.35 -25.78 -25.01
CA GLU A 177 -34.48 -25.61 -26.17
C GLU A 177 -33.05 -25.46 -25.65
N LYS A 178 -32.18 -26.43 -26.00
CA LYS A 178 -30.72 -26.33 -25.72
C LYS A 178 -30.18 -25.07 -26.38
N PRO A 179 -29.76 -24.06 -25.62
CA PRO A 179 -29.03 -22.95 -26.24
C PRO A 179 -27.71 -23.50 -26.73
N ASP A 180 -27.35 -23.21 -27.99
CA ASP A 180 -25.99 -23.36 -28.49
C ASP A 180 -25.03 -22.72 -27.48
N GLU A 181 -24.17 -23.55 -26.86
CA GLU A 181 -23.09 -23.12 -25.99
C GLU A 181 -22.08 -22.33 -26.81
N LYS A 182 -22.38 -21.08 -27.13
CA LYS A 182 -21.35 -20.08 -27.36
C LYS A 182 -20.79 -19.73 -26.01
N VAL A 183 -19.80 -20.47 -25.56
CA VAL A 183 -18.94 -20.08 -24.45
C VAL A 183 -18.30 -18.74 -24.88
N LEU A 184 -18.87 -17.65 -24.38
CA LEU A 184 -18.23 -16.34 -24.47
C LEU A 184 -16.94 -16.45 -23.67
N ASP A 185 -15.80 -16.32 -24.35
CA ASP A 185 -14.48 -16.31 -23.73
C ASP A 185 -14.32 -14.98 -22.98
N ILE A 186 -14.96 -14.88 -21.80
CA ILE A 186 -14.92 -13.70 -20.95
C ILE A 186 -13.62 -13.77 -20.13
N PRO A 187 -12.75 -12.76 -20.22
CA PRO A 187 -11.52 -12.72 -19.43
C PRO A 187 -11.81 -12.94 -17.93
N GLU A 188 -10.97 -13.76 -17.27
CA GLU A 188 -11.17 -14.19 -15.89
C GLU A 188 -11.30 -13.01 -14.91
N ASN A 189 -10.56 -11.94 -15.12
CA ASN A 189 -10.65 -10.72 -14.31
C ASN A 189 -12.02 -10.02 -14.37
N ILE A 190 -12.76 -10.15 -15.48
CA ILE A 190 -14.14 -9.65 -15.62
C ILE A 190 -15.10 -10.63 -14.94
N MET A 191 -14.88 -11.92 -15.12
CA MET A 191 -15.68 -12.95 -14.44
C MET A 191 -15.56 -12.85 -12.93
N ASP A 192 -14.36 -12.65 -12.40
CA ASP A 192 -14.13 -12.49 -10.97
C ASP A 192 -14.90 -11.29 -10.37
N GLN A 193 -15.05 -10.20 -11.13
CA GLN A 193 -15.85 -9.06 -10.70
C GLN A 193 -17.36 -9.37 -10.64
N ILE A 194 -17.88 -10.20 -11.56
CA ILE A 194 -19.29 -10.63 -11.58
C ILE A 194 -19.57 -11.62 -10.45
N ARG A 195 -18.57 -12.40 -10.03
CA ARG A 195 -18.66 -13.38 -8.94
C ARG A 195 -18.71 -12.74 -7.55
N LEU A 196 -18.40 -11.46 -7.41
CA LEU A 196 -18.69 -10.73 -6.18
C LEU A 196 -20.18 -10.43 -6.09
N VAL A 197 -20.81 -10.94 -5.05
CA VAL A 197 -22.25 -10.88 -4.86
C VAL A 197 -22.58 -10.18 -3.55
N SER A 198 -23.43 -9.17 -3.64
CA SER A 198 -24.07 -8.51 -2.50
C SER A 198 -25.47 -9.07 -2.30
N THR A 199 -25.88 -9.24 -1.05
CA THR A 199 -27.22 -9.71 -0.70
C THR A 199 -27.98 -8.61 0.03
N TYR A 200 -29.18 -8.29 -0.46
CA TYR A 200 -30.09 -7.31 0.14
C TYR A 200 -31.48 -7.93 0.31
N LYS A 201 -31.93 -8.05 1.55
CA LYS A 201 -33.23 -8.67 1.89
C LYS A 201 -33.43 -10.04 1.23
N GLY A 202 -32.36 -10.84 1.21
CA GLY A 202 -32.37 -12.17 0.61
C GLY A 202 -32.23 -12.20 -0.93
N VAL A 203 -32.10 -11.05 -1.59
CA VAL A 203 -31.87 -10.97 -3.04
C VAL A 203 -30.36 -10.86 -3.29
N HIS A 204 -29.83 -11.77 -4.11
CA HIS A 204 -28.43 -11.80 -4.51
C HIS A 204 -28.24 -11.02 -5.80
N VAL A 205 -27.30 -10.06 -5.80
CA VAL A 205 -26.99 -9.23 -6.97
C VAL A 205 -25.48 -9.14 -7.18
N PRO A 206 -24.98 -9.14 -8.43
CA PRO A 206 -23.59 -8.86 -8.71
C PRO A 206 -23.21 -7.45 -8.23
N SER A 207 -22.29 -7.37 -7.25
CA SER A 207 -21.91 -6.14 -6.56
C SER A 207 -21.41 -5.06 -7.55
N MET A 208 -20.54 -5.46 -8.49
CA MET A 208 -19.95 -4.53 -9.46
C MET A 208 -20.95 -3.88 -10.41
N ILE A 209 -22.15 -4.45 -10.54
CA ILE A 209 -23.22 -3.95 -11.43
C ILE A 209 -24.23 -3.12 -10.64
N PHE A 210 -24.70 -3.66 -9.52
CA PHE A 210 -25.89 -3.14 -8.82
C PHE A 210 -25.57 -2.26 -7.61
N ASP A 211 -24.39 -2.42 -6.98
CA ASP A 211 -24.06 -1.61 -5.82
C ASP A 211 -23.76 -0.15 -6.19
N SER A 212 -24.00 0.72 -5.24
CA SER A 212 -23.65 2.14 -5.37
C SER A 212 -22.14 2.33 -5.50
N THR A 213 -21.71 3.46 -6.06
CA THR A 213 -20.27 3.82 -6.09
C THR A 213 -19.65 3.84 -4.70
N GLY A 214 -20.40 4.34 -3.70
CA GLY A 214 -19.93 4.35 -2.30
C GLY A 214 -19.74 2.93 -1.76
N THR A 215 -20.70 2.05 -1.95
CA THR A 215 -20.64 0.63 -1.54
C THR A 215 -19.46 -0.09 -2.19
N LYS A 216 -19.23 0.12 -3.49
CA LYS A 216 -18.09 -0.45 -4.21
C LYS A 216 -16.75 0.04 -3.66
N LYS A 217 -16.62 1.32 -3.35
CA LYS A 217 -15.42 1.88 -2.73
C LYS A 217 -15.18 1.32 -1.33
N ILE A 218 -16.25 1.15 -0.54
CA ILE A 218 -16.18 0.52 0.77
C ILE A 218 -15.69 -0.93 0.64
N ALA A 219 -16.27 -1.70 -0.28
CA ALA A 219 -15.85 -3.08 -0.53
C ALA A 219 -14.38 -3.15 -0.99
N ALA A 220 -13.94 -2.22 -1.83
CA ALA A 220 -12.56 -2.17 -2.30
C ALA A 220 -11.54 -1.81 -1.21
N ILE A 221 -11.87 -0.87 -0.31
CA ILE A 221 -10.96 -0.48 0.78
C ILE A 221 -10.96 -1.48 1.95
N ALA A 222 -12.02 -2.25 2.11
CA ALA A 222 -12.22 -3.12 3.28
C ALA A 222 -11.05 -4.09 3.51
N SER A 223 -10.53 -4.71 2.46
CA SER A 223 -9.40 -5.63 2.55
C SER A 223 -8.13 -4.92 3.05
N TYR A 224 -7.83 -3.75 2.52
CA TYR A 224 -6.66 -2.95 2.94
C TYR A 224 -6.75 -2.51 4.40
N VAL A 225 -7.93 -2.03 4.84
CA VAL A 225 -8.14 -1.63 6.23
C VAL A 225 -7.98 -2.81 7.18
N ILE A 226 -8.63 -3.93 6.88
CA ILE A 226 -8.56 -5.12 7.73
C ILE A 226 -7.14 -5.70 7.78
N GLU A 227 -6.44 -5.76 6.65
CA GLU A 227 -5.03 -6.19 6.64
C GLU A 227 -4.12 -5.24 7.39
N ALA A 228 -4.32 -3.92 7.26
CA ALA A 228 -3.54 -2.95 8.01
C ALA A 228 -3.69 -3.15 9.52
N LEU A 229 -4.90 -3.37 10.01
CA LEU A 229 -5.18 -3.60 11.43
C LEU A 229 -4.65 -4.95 11.94
N GLU A 230 -4.81 -6.02 11.16
CA GLU A 230 -4.48 -7.38 11.59
C GLU A 230 -2.99 -7.73 11.43
N GLN A 231 -2.34 -7.15 10.42
CA GLN A 231 -0.94 -7.45 10.09
C GLN A 231 0.04 -6.34 10.47
N GLY A 232 -0.47 -5.23 11.03
CA GLY A 232 0.35 -4.07 11.39
C GLY A 232 0.96 -3.40 10.16
N ARG A 233 0.20 -3.31 9.05
CA ARG A 233 0.61 -2.59 7.84
C ARG A 233 0.30 -1.11 7.97
N ILE A 234 0.94 -0.30 7.15
CA ILE A 234 0.72 1.15 7.06
C ILE A 234 -0.12 1.42 5.82
N LEU A 235 -1.31 1.96 6.02
CA LEU A 235 -2.21 2.29 4.94
C LEU A 235 -2.22 3.82 4.73
N VAL A 236 -1.73 4.26 3.58
CA VAL A 236 -1.76 5.66 3.14
C VAL A 236 -2.88 5.82 2.13
N VAL A 237 -3.87 6.63 2.47
CA VAL A 237 -5.08 6.80 1.65
C VAL A 237 -5.21 8.24 1.21
N ASP A 238 -5.18 8.45 -0.10
CA ASP A 238 -5.48 9.73 -0.72
C ASP A 238 -6.98 9.82 -1.03
N GLU A 239 -7.58 10.99 -0.75
CA GLU A 239 -9.00 11.29 -0.98
C GLU A 239 -9.97 10.30 -0.30
N LEU A 240 -9.69 9.93 0.95
CA LEU A 240 -10.48 8.97 1.73
C LEU A 240 -11.99 9.36 1.83
N ASP A 241 -12.31 10.63 1.79
CA ASP A 241 -13.67 11.16 1.83
C ASP A 241 -14.40 11.14 0.47
N SER A 242 -13.70 10.79 -0.61
CA SER A 242 -14.29 10.76 -1.95
C SER A 242 -15.37 9.69 -2.08
N SER A 243 -16.62 10.15 -2.21
CA SER A 243 -17.82 9.29 -2.40
C SER A 243 -18.17 8.37 -1.22
N ILE A 244 -17.53 8.54 -0.07
CA ILE A 244 -17.89 7.84 1.17
C ILE A 244 -18.55 8.83 2.14
N HIS A 245 -19.57 8.35 2.85
CA HIS A 245 -20.25 9.19 3.82
C HIS A 245 -19.29 9.57 4.97
N PHE A 246 -19.24 10.83 5.37
CA PHE A 246 -18.28 11.36 6.36
C PHE A 246 -18.26 10.60 7.70
N LYS A 247 -19.37 10.02 8.16
CA LYS A 247 -19.41 9.21 9.39
C LYS A 247 -18.58 7.94 9.25
N LEU A 248 -18.57 7.34 8.06
CA LEU A 248 -17.76 6.15 7.78
C LEU A 248 -16.29 6.51 7.65
N THR A 249 -15.97 7.61 6.97
CA THR A 249 -14.59 8.14 6.93
C THR A 249 -14.04 8.33 8.35
N ARG A 250 -14.82 8.95 9.25
CA ARG A 250 -14.44 9.08 10.66
C ARG A 250 -14.29 7.74 11.39
N ALA A 251 -15.15 6.77 11.09
CA ALA A 251 -15.06 5.44 11.71
C ALA A 251 -13.78 4.72 11.29
N ILE A 252 -13.43 4.76 10.00
CA ILE A 252 -12.18 4.17 9.47
C ILE A 252 -10.95 4.80 10.14
N VAL A 253 -10.91 6.12 10.26
CA VAL A 253 -9.77 6.84 10.87
C VAL A 253 -9.67 6.57 12.40
N ALA A 254 -10.76 6.19 13.04
CA ALA A 254 -10.81 5.93 14.49
C ALA A 254 -10.53 4.45 14.85
N MET A 255 -10.37 3.57 13.89
CA MET A 255 -10.01 2.16 14.09
C MET A 255 -8.52 2.01 14.39
#